data_f2048330f57822f2d5aa4375cf8c0261
#
_entry.id   f2048330f57822f2d5aa4375cf8c0261
#
_cell.length_a   1.000
_cell.length_b   1.000
_cell.length_c   1.000
_cell.angle_alpha   90.00
_cell.angle_beta   90.00
_cell.angle_gamma   90.00
#
_symmetry.space_group_name_H-M   'P 1'
#
loop_
_entity.id
_entity.type
_entity.pdbx_description
1 polymer ?
#
loop_
_entity_poly.entity_id
_entity_poly.type
_entity_poly.pdbx_seq_one_letter_code
_entity_poly.pdbx_strand_id
1 'polypeptide(L)'
;MTKYIFVTGGVVSSLGKGITASSLGRLLKNRGLNVTIQKFDPYINVDPGTMSPYQHGEVFVTDDGAETDLDLGHYERFIDINLNKYSNVTTGKIYSTVLKKERRGDYLGGTVQVIPHITNEIKDRVFRAGKETGADVVITEIGGTVGDIESLPFLEAIRQIKSDVGRDNVMYIHCTLVPYLKAAGEMKTKPTQHSVKELRSLGIQPNVIVVRTEMPISQDMKDKIALFCDIDPKAVIEAGDADTLYSIPLDLQKQGLDSLVCSHLKLDCREADMEEWKELVKKVKSLSKTVTIALVGKYVELPDAYISVVESLRHAGYAFDADIQVKWINAEEVTEENVADLVQNADGILVPGGFGDRGVEGKITTVQYAREQKIPFFGICLGMQVASIEYARNVLGLEGAHSAEIDPSTPYPIIDLLPEQKDIEDLGGTLRLGLYPCKLQEGSKAYQAYENEVVYERHRHRYEFNNEFRQQMEEAGFVFSGTSPDGRLVEIIELKDHPWFVASQFHPEFTSRPTRPQALFRDFVHASLKTSEKL
;
A
#
# COMPACT_ATOMS: atom_id res chain seq x y z
N MET A 1 12.01 -3.41 27.27
CA MET A 1 10.92 -4.41 27.07
C MET A 1 9.96 -3.81 26.08
N THR A 2 9.64 -4.55 25.00
CA THR A 2 8.72 -4.11 23.94
C THR A 2 7.33 -3.83 24.50
N LYS A 3 6.71 -2.74 24.06
CA LYS A 3 5.35 -2.33 24.40
C LYS A 3 4.40 -2.67 23.24
N TYR A 4 3.15 -2.95 23.55
CA TYR A 4 2.15 -3.41 22.59
C TYR A 4 0.92 -2.52 22.60
N ILE A 5 0.57 -1.98 21.43
CA ILE A 5 -0.63 -1.17 21.22
C ILE A 5 -1.55 -1.91 20.27
N PHE A 6 -2.79 -2.14 20.68
CA PHE A 6 -3.80 -2.77 19.84
C PHE A 6 -4.86 -1.77 19.45
N VAL A 7 -5.07 -1.62 18.13
CA VAL A 7 -6.06 -0.72 17.56
C VAL A 7 -7.23 -1.56 17.04
N THR A 8 -8.38 -1.41 17.67
CA THR A 8 -9.63 -2.09 17.31
C THR A 8 -10.64 -1.09 16.75
N GLY A 9 -11.65 -1.57 16.06
CA GLY A 9 -12.72 -0.71 15.55
C GLY A 9 -14.09 -1.30 15.78
N GLY A 10 -15.08 -0.43 15.86
CA GLY A 10 -16.46 -0.82 16.04
C GLY A 10 -17.42 0.09 15.27
N VAL A 11 -18.70 -0.23 15.32
CA VAL A 11 -19.81 0.43 14.65
C VAL A 11 -19.88 0.09 13.15
N VAL A 12 -18.88 0.50 12.35
CA VAL A 12 -18.79 0.23 10.89
C VAL A 12 -17.34 0.03 10.46
N SER A 13 -17.15 -0.50 9.26
CA SER A 13 -15.84 -0.55 8.59
C SER A 13 -15.40 0.83 8.11
N SER A 14 -14.15 0.95 7.66
CA SER A 14 -13.59 2.18 7.05
C SER A 14 -13.59 3.42 7.96
N LEU A 15 -13.47 3.23 9.27
CA LEU A 15 -13.35 4.32 10.26
C LEU A 15 -11.97 4.99 10.29
N GLY A 16 -11.01 4.53 9.49
CA GLY A 16 -9.66 5.07 9.49
C GLY A 16 -8.77 4.50 10.62
N LYS A 17 -8.98 3.24 11.03
CA LYS A 17 -8.09 2.54 11.98
C LYS A 17 -6.64 2.58 11.53
N GLY A 18 -6.38 2.23 10.25
CA GLY A 18 -5.06 2.20 9.66
C GLY A 18 -4.38 3.56 9.67
N ILE A 19 -5.11 4.61 9.34
CA ILE A 19 -4.61 5.98 9.38
C ILE A 19 -4.33 6.43 10.83
N THR A 20 -5.19 6.09 11.77
CA THR A 20 -4.96 6.36 13.19
C THR A 20 -3.71 5.64 13.71
N ALA A 21 -3.59 4.34 13.40
CA ALA A 21 -2.45 3.51 13.81
C ALA A 21 -1.13 3.99 13.21
N SER A 22 -1.12 4.28 11.90
CA SER A 22 0.08 4.78 11.21
C SER A 22 0.46 6.20 11.62
N SER A 23 -0.52 7.06 11.88
CA SER A 23 -0.30 8.41 12.42
C SER A 23 0.34 8.36 13.81
N LEU A 24 -0.17 7.49 14.68
CA LEU A 24 0.45 7.25 15.99
C LEU A 24 1.87 6.69 15.84
N GLY A 25 2.07 5.75 14.91
CA GLY A 25 3.40 5.20 14.60
C GLY A 25 4.39 6.29 14.17
N ARG A 26 3.98 7.24 13.33
CA ARG A 26 4.77 8.42 12.96
C ARG A 26 5.13 9.26 14.18
N LEU A 27 4.17 9.57 15.02
CA LEU A 27 4.40 10.37 16.22
C LEU A 27 5.40 9.72 17.17
N LEU A 28 5.25 8.41 17.43
CA LEU A 28 6.15 7.65 18.29
C LEU A 28 7.56 7.53 17.69
N LYS A 29 7.69 7.31 16.39
CA LYS A 29 8.97 7.33 15.69
C LYS A 29 9.67 8.69 15.85
N ASN A 30 8.93 9.78 15.70
CA ASN A 30 9.48 11.14 15.84
C ASN A 30 9.82 11.50 17.30
N ARG A 31 9.33 10.72 18.27
CA ARG A 31 9.80 10.76 19.65
C ARG A 31 11.12 10.00 19.88
N GLY A 32 11.66 9.37 18.84
CA GLY A 32 12.92 8.61 18.87
C GLY A 32 12.77 7.13 19.20
N LEU A 33 11.53 6.60 19.17
CA LEU A 33 11.26 5.18 19.42
C LEU A 33 11.40 4.36 18.13
N ASN A 34 11.86 3.12 18.27
CA ASN A 34 11.80 2.13 17.18
C ASN A 34 10.40 1.51 17.17
N VAL A 35 9.64 1.77 16.10
CA VAL A 35 8.24 1.36 15.97
C VAL A 35 8.09 0.37 14.82
N THR A 36 7.34 -0.70 15.04
CA THR A 36 6.81 -1.54 13.97
C THR A 36 5.29 -1.62 14.05
N ILE A 37 4.65 -1.98 12.95
CA ILE A 37 3.20 -2.05 12.85
C ILE A 37 2.76 -3.31 12.14
N GLN A 38 1.62 -3.88 12.56
CA GLN A 38 1.01 -5.07 11.99
C GLN A 38 -0.46 -4.83 11.65
N LYS A 39 -0.92 -5.54 10.62
CA LYS A 39 -2.33 -5.71 10.26
C LYS A 39 -2.75 -7.15 10.49
N PHE A 40 -3.82 -7.35 11.24
CA PHE A 40 -4.48 -8.64 11.41
C PHE A 40 -5.82 -8.64 10.66
N ASP A 41 -5.90 -9.48 9.63
CA ASP A 41 -7.08 -9.57 8.77
C ASP A 41 -7.89 -10.83 9.08
N PRO A 42 -9.19 -10.70 9.40
CA PRO A 42 -10.00 -11.83 9.85
C PRO A 42 -10.49 -12.75 8.72
N TYR A 43 -10.14 -12.49 7.45
CA TYR A 43 -10.56 -13.36 6.35
C TYR A 43 -9.75 -14.67 6.29
N ILE A 44 -10.33 -15.68 5.63
CA ILE A 44 -9.80 -17.07 5.56
C ILE A 44 -8.71 -17.23 4.49
N ASN A 45 -8.56 -16.30 3.56
CA ASN A 45 -7.48 -16.34 2.59
C ASN A 45 -6.11 -16.36 3.30
N VAL A 46 -5.17 -17.14 2.78
CA VAL A 46 -3.81 -17.22 3.35
C VAL A 46 -3.09 -15.87 3.20
N ASP A 47 -3.26 -15.23 2.07
CA ASP A 47 -2.83 -13.88 1.76
C ASP A 47 -3.74 -13.25 0.69
N PRO A 48 -3.62 -11.95 0.39
CA PRO A 48 -4.45 -11.29 -0.61
C PRO A 48 -4.00 -11.52 -2.06
N GLY A 49 -2.93 -12.26 -2.31
CA GLY A 49 -2.32 -12.41 -3.64
C GLY A 49 -3.24 -12.95 -4.74
N THR A 50 -4.24 -13.75 -4.37
CA THR A 50 -5.25 -14.31 -5.29
C THR A 50 -6.59 -13.57 -5.25
N MET A 51 -6.71 -12.52 -4.42
CA MET A 51 -7.95 -11.79 -4.27
C MET A 51 -8.15 -10.79 -5.40
N SER A 52 -9.41 -10.57 -5.78
CA SER A 52 -9.74 -9.58 -6.80
C SER A 52 -9.49 -8.15 -6.28
N PRO A 53 -8.75 -7.31 -7.04
CA PRO A 53 -8.59 -5.91 -6.68
C PRO A 53 -9.92 -5.13 -6.54
N TYR A 54 -10.98 -5.56 -7.20
CA TYR A 54 -12.32 -4.98 -7.03
C TYR A 54 -12.93 -5.21 -5.65
N GLN A 55 -12.51 -6.27 -4.94
CA GLN A 55 -13.02 -6.57 -3.60
C GLN A 55 -12.09 -6.11 -2.50
N HIS A 56 -10.78 -6.10 -2.76
CA HIS A 56 -9.75 -5.89 -1.74
C HIS A 56 -8.86 -4.67 -1.96
N GLY A 57 -8.97 -4.02 -3.13
CA GLY A 57 -8.05 -2.99 -3.53
C GLY A 57 -6.68 -3.56 -3.91
N GLU A 58 -5.65 -2.75 -3.78
CA GLU A 58 -4.28 -3.08 -4.13
C GLU A 58 -3.70 -4.21 -3.27
N VAL A 59 -2.93 -5.09 -3.89
CA VAL A 59 -2.04 -6.01 -3.17
C VAL A 59 -0.68 -5.33 -3.02
N PHE A 60 -0.34 -4.97 -1.78
CA PHE A 60 0.94 -4.35 -1.45
C PHE A 60 2.01 -5.41 -1.20
N VAL A 61 3.23 -5.20 -1.69
CA VAL A 61 4.33 -6.16 -1.55
C VAL A 61 5.44 -5.56 -0.70
N THR A 62 5.91 -6.33 0.29
CA THR A 62 7.02 -5.97 1.18
C THR A 62 8.37 -6.32 0.58
N ASP A 63 9.47 -5.84 1.20
CA ASP A 63 10.84 -6.12 0.74
C ASP A 63 11.15 -7.62 0.67
N ASP A 64 10.65 -8.40 1.63
CA ASP A 64 10.84 -9.85 1.70
C ASP A 64 9.80 -10.66 0.90
N GLY A 65 9.03 -9.99 0.05
CA GLY A 65 8.12 -10.63 -0.92
C GLY A 65 6.77 -11.08 -0.34
N ALA A 66 6.37 -10.58 0.80
CA ALA A 66 5.03 -10.86 1.31
C ALA A 66 3.98 -10.04 0.52
N GLU A 67 2.96 -10.73 0.01
CA GLU A 67 1.75 -10.11 -0.53
C GLU A 67 0.82 -9.76 0.63
N THR A 68 0.40 -8.51 0.71
CA THR A 68 -0.25 -7.96 1.90
C THR A 68 -1.43 -7.06 1.55
N ASP A 69 -2.21 -6.71 2.57
CA ASP A 69 -3.29 -5.73 2.50
C ASP A 69 -2.74 -4.32 2.16
N LEU A 70 -3.57 -3.51 1.50
CA LEU A 70 -3.21 -2.14 1.09
C LEU A 70 -2.87 -1.20 2.26
N ASP A 71 -3.38 -1.48 3.45
CA ASP A 71 -3.08 -0.68 4.65
C ASP A 71 -1.57 -0.64 4.97
N LEU A 72 -0.82 -1.68 4.58
CA LEU A 72 0.63 -1.69 4.76
C LEU A 72 1.31 -0.57 3.95
N GLY A 73 0.77 -0.21 2.81
CA GLY A 73 1.20 0.96 2.05
C GLY A 73 1.03 2.26 2.85
N HIS A 74 -0.12 2.44 3.50
CA HIS A 74 -0.32 3.58 4.40
C HIS A 74 0.67 3.57 5.55
N TYR A 75 0.91 2.41 6.17
CA TYR A 75 1.87 2.31 7.26
C TYR A 75 3.27 2.72 6.84
N GLU A 76 3.76 2.20 5.72
CA GLU A 76 5.09 2.55 5.22
C GLU A 76 5.20 4.04 4.84
N ARG A 77 4.17 4.61 4.20
CA ARG A 77 4.16 6.03 3.81
C ARG A 77 4.13 6.98 5.00
N PHE A 78 3.34 6.65 6.04
CA PHE A 78 3.21 7.51 7.22
C PHE A 78 4.39 7.37 8.18
N ILE A 79 4.81 6.15 8.47
CA ILE A 79 5.86 5.90 9.48
C ILE A 79 7.26 6.03 8.85
N ASP A 80 7.37 5.89 7.53
CA ASP A 80 8.63 5.80 6.79
C ASP A 80 9.54 4.69 7.32
N ILE A 81 9.00 3.49 7.30
CA ILE A 81 9.68 2.23 7.61
C ILE A 81 9.40 1.24 6.47
N ASN A 82 10.24 0.21 6.34
CA ASN A 82 9.96 -0.92 5.47
C ASN A 82 9.42 -2.07 6.32
N LEU A 83 8.28 -2.60 5.91
CA LEU A 83 7.61 -3.71 6.57
C LEU A 83 8.05 -5.05 5.97
N ASN A 84 7.64 -6.14 6.62
CA ASN A 84 8.03 -7.50 6.26
C ASN A 84 6.86 -8.49 6.44
N LYS A 85 7.13 -9.78 6.20
CA LYS A 85 6.13 -10.86 6.30
C LYS A 85 5.43 -10.99 7.67
N TYR A 86 5.99 -10.42 8.73
CA TYR A 86 5.36 -10.41 10.05
C TYR A 86 4.34 -9.28 10.21
N SER A 87 4.32 -8.36 9.28
CA SER A 87 3.47 -7.16 9.34
C SER A 87 2.04 -7.39 8.86
N ASN A 88 1.76 -8.50 8.16
CA ASN A 88 0.38 -8.86 7.78
C ASN A 88 0.08 -10.32 8.13
N VAL A 89 -0.95 -10.51 8.92
CA VAL A 89 -1.37 -11.83 9.44
C VAL A 89 -2.85 -12.02 9.15
N THR A 90 -3.20 -13.10 8.44
CA THR A 90 -4.58 -13.47 8.13
C THR A 90 -5.03 -14.65 8.99
N THR A 91 -6.34 -14.80 9.16
CA THR A 91 -6.93 -16.01 9.78
C THR A 91 -6.45 -17.26 9.03
N GLY A 92 -6.43 -17.24 7.71
CA GLY A 92 -5.95 -18.35 6.88
C GLY A 92 -4.52 -18.76 7.18
N LYS A 93 -3.60 -17.81 7.32
CA LYS A 93 -2.20 -18.06 7.75
C LYS A 93 -2.12 -18.73 9.12
N ILE A 94 -2.89 -18.25 10.09
CA ILE A 94 -2.89 -18.79 11.46
C ILE A 94 -3.38 -20.23 11.44
N TYR A 95 -4.56 -20.49 10.89
CA TYR A 95 -5.15 -21.83 10.85
C TYR A 95 -4.30 -22.80 10.02
N SER A 96 -3.79 -22.40 8.86
CA SER A 96 -2.89 -23.22 8.06
C SER A 96 -1.64 -23.64 8.85
N THR A 97 -1.07 -22.73 9.63
CA THR A 97 0.10 -23.01 10.47
C THR A 97 -0.23 -24.02 11.57
N VAL A 98 -1.36 -23.83 12.27
CA VAL A 98 -1.79 -24.74 13.35
C VAL A 98 -2.13 -26.12 12.81
N LEU A 99 -2.84 -26.20 11.67
CA LEU A 99 -3.16 -27.48 11.02
C LEU A 99 -1.89 -28.22 10.53
N LYS A 100 -0.91 -27.52 10.00
CA LYS A 100 0.39 -28.11 9.62
C LYS A 100 1.13 -28.65 10.85
N LYS A 101 1.12 -27.94 11.97
CA LYS A 101 1.70 -28.41 13.25
C LYS A 101 0.98 -29.66 13.75
N GLU A 102 -0.36 -29.68 13.70
CA GLU A 102 -1.16 -30.84 14.08
C GLU A 102 -0.80 -32.08 13.24
N ARG A 103 -0.76 -31.93 11.91
CA ARG A 103 -0.39 -33.03 10.99
C ARG A 103 1.03 -33.56 11.23
N ARG A 104 1.97 -32.74 11.67
CA ARG A 104 3.33 -33.18 12.04
C ARG A 104 3.42 -33.83 13.43
N GLY A 105 2.36 -33.77 14.23
CA GLY A 105 2.34 -34.32 15.58
C GLY A 105 2.94 -33.38 16.65
N ASP A 106 3.13 -32.11 16.35
CA ASP A 106 3.76 -31.13 17.27
C ASP A 106 2.95 -30.96 18.58
N TYR A 107 1.67 -31.33 18.59
CA TYR A 107 0.80 -31.27 19.77
C TYR A 107 0.69 -32.60 20.55
N LEU A 108 1.53 -33.58 20.22
CA LEU A 108 1.68 -34.84 20.96
C LEU A 108 0.36 -35.60 21.20
N GLY A 109 -0.59 -35.55 20.27
CA GLY A 109 -1.88 -36.21 20.36
C GLY A 109 -2.94 -35.46 21.18
N GLY A 110 -2.65 -34.25 21.65
CA GLY A 110 -3.63 -33.39 22.33
C GLY A 110 -4.73 -32.90 21.40
N THR A 111 -5.91 -32.63 21.97
CA THR A 111 -7.01 -31.99 21.24
C THR A 111 -6.65 -30.55 20.92
N VAL A 112 -6.60 -30.19 19.61
CA VAL A 112 -6.28 -28.84 19.16
C VAL A 112 -7.55 -28.00 19.12
N GLN A 113 -7.55 -26.85 19.80
CA GLN A 113 -8.70 -25.96 19.99
C GLN A 113 -8.34 -24.51 19.66
N VAL A 114 -9.35 -23.64 19.51
CA VAL A 114 -9.12 -22.20 19.31
C VAL A 114 -8.33 -21.62 20.48
N ILE A 115 -8.74 -21.91 21.71
CA ILE A 115 -7.97 -21.62 22.92
C ILE A 115 -7.40 -22.95 23.44
N PRO A 116 -6.10 -23.11 23.59
CA PRO A 116 -5.05 -22.09 23.45
C PRO A 116 -4.30 -22.09 22.11
N HIS A 117 -4.57 -23.01 21.18
CA HIS A 117 -3.66 -23.28 20.05
C HIS A 117 -3.68 -22.16 18.99
N ILE A 118 -4.87 -21.72 18.58
CA ILE A 118 -5.02 -20.59 17.64
C ILE A 118 -4.61 -19.28 18.32
N THR A 119 -5.05 -19.03 19.54
CA THR A 119 -4.69 -17.80 20.26
C THR A 119 -3.19 -17.72 20.53
N ASN A 120 -2.51 -18.83 20.85
CA ASN A 120 -1.06 -18.85 21.04
C ASN A 120 -0.32 -18.56 19.73
N GLU A 121 -0.78 -19.09 18.60
CA GLU A 121 -0.18 -18.79 17.29
C GLU A 121 -0.33 -17.30 16.95
N ILE A 122 -1.49 -16.69 17.25
CA ILE A 122 -1.71 -15.25 17.05
C ILE A 122 -0.77 -14.43 17.94
N LYS A 123 -0.68 -14.78 19.23
CA LYS A 123 0.24 -14.10 20.17
C LYS A 123 1.70 -14.21 19.74
N ASP A 124 2.12 -15.37 19.26
CA ASP A 124 3.46 -15.58 18.73
C ASP A 124 3.77 -14.63 17.55
N ARG A 125 2.81 -14.39 16.65
CA ARG A 125 2.96 -13.41 15.55
C ARG A 125 3.19 -11.98 16.07
N VAL A 126 2.50 -11.59 17.13
CA VAL A 126 2.70 -10.27 17.75
C VAL A 126 4.09 -10.17 18.36
N PHE A 127 4.50 -11.17 19.12
CA PHE A 127 5.81 -11.17 19.79
C PHE A 127 6.97 -11.23 18.80
N ARG A 128 6.84 -12.02 17.73
CA ARG A 128 7.85 -12.10 16.66
C ARG A 128 8.05 -10.78 15.95
N ALA A 129 6.99 -10.05 15.65
CA ALA A 129 7.14 -8.74 15.02
C ALA A 129 8.02 -7.80 15.84
N GLY A 130 7.82 -7.75 17.15
CA GLY A 130 8.67 -6.97 18.05
C GLY A 130 10.11 -7.48 18.13
N LYS A 131 10.28 -8.80 18.23
CA LYS A 131 11.60 -9.44 18.36
C LYS A 131 12.45 -9.28 17.10
N GLU A 132 11.88 -9.58 15.93
CA GLU A 132 12.62 -9.55 14.65
C GLU A 132 13.00 -8.13 14.22
N THR A 133 12.22 -7.13 14.61
CA THR A 133 12.50 -5.71 14.29
C THR A 133 13.26 -4.98 15.38
N GLY A 134 13.42 -5.58 16.57
CA GLY A 134 13.97 -4.91 17.74
C GLY A 134 13.14 -3.71 18.21
N ALA A 135 11.83 -3.73 17.95
CA ALA A 135 10.97 -2.59 18.20
C ALA A 135 10.77 -2.30 19.70
N ASP A 136 10.78 -1.01 20.04
CA ASP A 136 10.34 -0.53 21.36
C ASP A 136 8.82 -0.64 21.49
N VAL A 137 8.10 -0.40 20.38
CA VAL A 137 6.65 -0.43 20.32
C VAL A 137 6.18 -1.21 19.08
N VAL A 138 5.28 -2.17 19.31
CA VAL A 138 4.53 -2.87 18.26
C VAL A 138 3.09 -2.35 18.27
N ILE A 139 2.64 -1.80 17.16
CA ILE A 139 1.25 -1.41 16.94
C ILE A 139 0.59 -2.51 16.12
N THR A 140 -0.51 -3.07 16.59
CA THR A 140 -1.27 -4.08 15.85
C THR A 140 -2.69 -3.59 15.59
N GLU A 141 -3.02 -3.39 14.33
CA GLU A 141 -4.38 -3.07 13.90
C GLU A 141 -5.16 -4.38 13.72
N ILE A 142 -6.32 -4.47 14.38
CA ILE A 142 -7.24 -5.59 14.22
C ILE A 142 -8.26 -5.24 13.14
N GLY A 143 -8.24 -5.98 12.04
CA GLY A 143 -9.22 -5.87 10.96
C GLY A 143 -10.63 -6.29 11.40
N GLY A 144 -11.61 -5.88 10.60
CA GLY A 144 -13.02 -6.12 10.92
C GLY A 144 -13.58 -5.17 11.98
N THR A 145 -14.76 -5.50 12.45
CA THR A 145 -15.53 -4.70 13.43
C THR A 145 -15.73 -5.54 14.69
N VAL A 146 -15.58 -4.93 15.85
CA VAL A 146 -15.88 -5.62 17.14
C VAL A 146 -17.35 -6.03 17.15
N GLY A 147 -17.59 -7.32 17.36
CA GLY A 147 -18.88 -7.98 17.20
C GLY A 147 -18.93 -8.96 16.02
N ASP A 148 -18.01 -8.84 15.06
CA ASP A 148 -17.89 -9.80 13.98
C ASP A 148 -17.32 -11.14 14.49
N ILE A 149 -17.92 -12.25 14.04
CA ILE A 149 -17.52 -13.60 14.44
C ILE A 149 -16.07 -13.88 14.06
N GLU A 150 -15.65 -13.41 12.89
CA GLU A 150 -14.34 -13.65 12.31
C GLU A 150 -13.20 -13.05 13.16
N SER A 151 -13.48 -11.96 13.87
CA SER A 151 -12.47 -11.23 14.65
C SER A 151 -12.27 -11.82 16.06
N LEU A 152 -13.15 -12.68 16.53
CA LEU A 152 -13.13 -13.17 17.93
C LEU A 152 -11.80 -13.82 18.33
N PRO A 153 -11.16 -14.71 17.55
CA PRO A 153 -9.87 -15.29 17.94
C PRO A 153 -8.76 -14.25 18.11
N PHE A 154 -8.75 -13.21 17.27
CA PHE A 154 -7.79 -12.10 17.39
C PHE A 154 -8.05 -11.29 18.66
N LEU A 155 -9.30 -10.93 18.93
CA LEU A 155 -9.68 -10.18 20.13
C LEU A 155 -9.35 -10.95 21.40
N GLU A 156 -9.63 -12.28 21.44
CA GLU A 156 -9.26 -13.13 22.56
C GLU A 156 -7.73 -13.18 22.75
N ALA A 157 -6.96 -13.33 21.68
CA ALA A 157 -5.51 -13.35 21.76
C ALA A 157 -4.92 -12.04 22.32
N ILE A 158 -5.38 -10.88 21.83
CA ILE A 158 -4.88 -9.58 22.35
C ILE A 158 -5.31 -9.33 23.80
N ARG A 159 -6.48 -9.84 24.22
CA ARG A 159 -6.89 -9.81 25.62
C ARG A 159 -5.90 -10.58 26.50
N GLN A 160 -5.46 -11.76 26.05
CA GLN A 160 -4.52 -12.61 26.78
C GLN A 160 -3.13 -11.99 26.88
N ILE A 161 -2.64 -11.28 25.84
CA ILE A 161 -1.31 -10.66 25.83
C ILE A 161 -1.09 -9.76 27.05
N LYS A 162 -2.13 -9.05 27.50
CA LYS A 162 -2.04 -8.21 28.71
C LYS A 162 -1.64 -9.00 29.97
N SER A 163 -2.05 -10.25 30.05
CA SER A 163 -1.67 -11.15 31.15
C SER A 163 -0.26 -11.70 30.97
N ASP A 164 0.16 -11.93 29.72
CA ASP A 164 1.48 -12.50 29.42
C ASP A 164 2.63 -11.50 29.67
N VAL A 165 2.43 -10.23 29.30
CA VAL A 165 3.49 -9.20 29.36
C VAL A 165 3.33 -8.17 30.47
N GLY A 166 2.18 -8.18 31.16
CA GLY A 166 1.84 -7.20 32.20
C GLY A 166 1.08 -5.97 31.69
N ARG A 167 0.23 -5.42 32.54
CA ARG A 167 -0.71 -4.33 32.20
C ARG A 167 -0.04 -3.05 31.74
N ASP A 168 1.11 -2.71 32.27
CA ASP A 168 1.87 -1.50 31.95
C ASP A 168 2.58 -1.60 30.57
N ASN A 169 2.48 -2.73 29.91
CA ASN A 169 3.13 -2.99 28.62
C ASN A 169 2.15 -3.13 27.46
N VAL A 170 0.85 -2.94 27.73
CA VAL A 170 -0.23 -3.07 26.73
C VAL A 170 -1.17 -1.89 26.79
N MET A 171 -1.59 -1.41 25.64
CA MET A 171 -2.59 -0.35 25.49
C MET A 171 -3.61 -0.73 24.41
N TYR A 172 -4.88 -0.44 24.68
CA TYR A 172 -5.97 -0.66 23.73
C TYR A 172 -6.55 0.68 23.29
N ILE A 173 -6.54 0.92 21.98
CA ILE A 173 -7.16 2.08 21.32
C ILE A 173 -8.35 1.57 20.53
N HIS A 174 -9.51 2.16 20.74
CA HIS A 174 -10.73 1.76 20.07
C HIS A 174 -11.28 2.87 19.19
N CYS A 175 -11.35 2.62 17.89
CA CYS A 175 -11.90 3.57 16.91
C CYS A 175 -13.42 3.36 16.79
N THR A 176 -14.18 4.43 16.91
CA THR A 176 -15.65 4.42 16.86
C THR A 176 -16.19 5.55 15.98
N LEU A 177 -17.50 5.64 15.89
CA LEU A 177 -18.22 6.65 15.12
C LEU A 177 -19.21 7.42 16.00
N VAL A 178 -19.19 8.74 15.87
CA VAL A 178 -20.26 9.63 16.32
C VAL A 178 -20.92 10.24 15.09
N PRO A 179 -22.01 9.64 14.59
CA PRO A 179 -22.70 10.12 13.40
C PRO A 179 -23.48 11.40 13.68
N TYR A 180 -23.56 12.29 12.68
CA TYR A 180 -24.50 13.39 12.65
C TYR A 180 -25.78 12.96 11.93
N LEU A 181 -26.89 12.99 12.64
CA LEU A 181 -28.21 12.66 12.07
C LEU A 181 -28.88 13.91 11.52
N LYS A 182 -28.79 14.12 10.20
CA LYS A 182 -29.34 15.32 9.51
C LYS A 182 -30.80 15.58 9.86
N ALA A 183 -31.64 14.53 9.92
CA ALA A 183 -33.06 14.65 10.23
C ALA A 183 -33.33 15.14 11.67
N ALA A 184 -32.44 14.82 12.61
CA ALA A 184 -32.58 15.23 14.01
C ALA A 184 -31.75 16.48 14.33
N GLY A 185 -30.87 16.91 13.44
CA GLY A 185 -29.97 18.05 13.66
C GLY A 185 -28.97 17.86 14.79
N GLU A 186 -28.61 16.61 15.13
CA GLU A 186 -27.76 16.31 16.27
C GLU A 186 -26.82 15.14 16.06
N MET A 187 -25.71 15.15 16.80
CA MET A 187 -24.74 14.06 16.86
C MET A 187 -25.15 13.01 17.91
N LYS A 188 -24.86 11.74 17.63
CA LYS A 188 -25.28 10.62 18.51
C LYS A 188 -24.07 9.84 19.04
N THR A 189 -23.92 9.82 20.37
CA THR A 189 -22.88 9.07 21.07
C THR A 189 -23.24 7.58 21.33
N LYS A 190 -24.49 7.17 21.11
CA LYS A 190 -24.97 5.81 21.33
C LYS A 190 -24.18 4.74 20.58
N PRO A 191 -23.83 4.89 19.28
CA PRO A 191 -23.06 3.90 18.57
C PRO A 191 -21.69 3.63 19.22
N THR A 192 -20.99 4.69 19.66
CA THR A 192 -19.74 4.57 20.44
C THR A 192 -19.94 3.82 21.73
N GLN A 193 -20.96 4.16 22.53
CA GLN A 193 -21.25 3.48 23.80
C GLN A 193 -21.54 1.99 23.60
N HIS A 194 -22.30 1.61 22.56
CA HIS A 194 -22.61 0.22 22.25
C HIS A 194 -21.37 -0.55 21.80
N SER A 195 -20.55 0.05 20.94
CA SER A 195 -19.31 -0.56 20.47
C SER A 195 -18.33 -0.84 21.62
N VAL A 196 -18.16 0.12 22.53
CA VAL A 196 -17.30 -0.06 23.71
C VAL A 196 -17.89 -1.10 24.66
N LYS A 197 -19.22 -1.15 24.84
CA LYS A 197 -19.88 -2.20 25.63
C LYS A 197 -19.59 -3.59 25.07
N GLU A 198 -19.64 -3.74 23.74
CA GLU A 198 -19.33 -5.01 23.07
C GLU A 198 -17.87 -5.40 23.32
N LEU A 199 -16.91 -4.50 23.11
CA LEU A 199 -15.50 -4.73 23.38
C LEU A 199 -15.25 -5.14 24.85
N ARG A 200 -15.91 -4.47 25.80
CA ARG A 200 -15.82 -4.79 27.23
C ARG A 200 -16.41 -6.17 27.56
N SER A 201 -17.44 -6.62 26.84
CA SER A 201 -18.01 -7.97 27.04
C SER A 201 -17.01 -9.07 26.70
N LEU A 202 -16.04 -8.78 25.83
CA LEU A 202 -14.90 -9.64 25.50
C LEU A 202 -13.73 -9.53 26.49
N GLY A 203 -13.87 -8.71 27.54
CA GLY A 203 -12.84 -8.52 28.58
C GLY A 203 -11.75 -7.49 28.21
N ILE A 204 -11.99 -6.64 27.22
CA ILE A 204 -11.07 -5.58 26.80
C ILE A 204 -11.65 -4.22 27.18
N GLN A 205 -10.99 -3.52 28.10
CA GLN A 205 -11.29 -2.13 28.43
C GLN A 205 -10.39 -1.23 27.56
N PRO A 206 -10.94 -0.36 26.71
CA PRO A 206 -10.11 0.59 25.95
C PRO A 206 -9.47 1.61 26.88
N ASN A 207 -8.24 1.99 26.57
CA ASN A 207 -7.52 3.07 27.27
C ASN A 207 -7.75 4.42 26.57
N VAL A 208 -7.97 4.38 25.25
CA VAL A 208 -8.28 5.55 24.42
C VAL A 208 -9.41 5.19 23.45
N ILE A 209 -10.31 6.12 23.25
CA ILE A 209 -11.34 6.04 22.20
C ILE A 209 -11.04 7.12 21.18
N VAL A 210 -10.86 6.72 19.91
CA VAL A 210 -10.73 7.62 18.77
C VAL A 210 -12.09 7.69 18.08
N VAL A 211 -12.69 8.85 18.06
CA VAL A 211 -14.05 9.05 17.56
C VAL A 211 -14.01 9.66 16.17
N ARG A 212 -14.40 8.88 15.17
CA ARG A 212 -14.63 9.38 13.82
C ARG A 212 -15.90 10.23 13.79
N THR A 213 -15.82 11.41 13.19
CA THR A 213 -16.95 12.35 13.16
C THR A 213 -16.83 13.31 11.96
N GLU A 214 -17.97 13.71 11.40
CA GLU A 214 -18.04 14.72 10.34
C GLU A 214 -17.98 16.15 10.91
N MET A 215 -18.35 16.33 12.17
CA MET A 215 -18.42 17.62 12.84
C MET A 215 -17.66 17.60 14.17
N PRO A 216 -17.07 18.72 14.59
CA PRO A 216 -16.39 18.79 15.89
C PRO A 216 -17.28 18.37 17.05
N ILE A 217 -16.73 17.58 17.98
CA ILE A 217 -17.43 17.16 19.20
C ILE A 217 -17.16 18.15 20.33
N SER A 218 -18.25 18.52 21.04
CA SER A 218 -18.13 19.41 22.21
C SER A 218 -17.48 18.71 23.40
N GLN A 219 -16.97 19.49 24.37
CA GLN A 219 -16.43 18.93 25.60
C GLN A 219 -17.50 18.11 26.37
N ASP A 220 -18.74 18.59 26.42
CA ASP A 220 -19.86 17.85 27.05
C ASP A 220 -20.08 16.47 26.41
N MET A 221 -19.88 16.36 25.09
CA MET A 221 -19.95 15.07 24.41
C MET A 221 -18.78 14.17 24.74
N LYS A 222 -17.57 14.73 24.85
CA LYS A 222 -16.37 13.99 25.31
C LYS A 222 -16.58 13.46 26.73
N ASP A 223 -17.08 14.31 27.63
CA ASP A 223 -17.35 13.95 29.02
C ASP A 223 -18.43 12.87 29.11
N LYS A 224 -19.47 12.94 28.28
CA LYS A 224 -20.50 11.93 28.18
C LYS A 224 -19.95 10.60 27.68
N ILE A 225 -19.16 10.59 26.62
CA ILE A 225 -18.51 9.36 26.11
C ILE A 225 -17.61 8.78 27.20
N ALA A 226 -16.79 9.60 27.83
CA ALA A 226 -15.88 9.18 28.90
C ALA A 226 -16.61 8.53 30.06
N LEU A 227 -17.70 9.14 30.53
CA LEU A 227 -18.54 8.62 31.61
C LEU A 227 -19.13 7.24 31.28
N PHE A 228 -19.74 7.10 30.09
CA PHE A 228 -20.37 5.83 29.69
C PHE A 228 -19.39 4.72 29.32
N CYS A 229 -18.19 5.08 28.90
CA CYS A 229 -17.14 4.16 28.46
C CYS A 229 -16.08 3.89 29.54
N ASP A 230 -16.19 4.54 30.70
CA ASP A 230 -15.27 4.38 31.86
C ASP A 230 -13.82 4.67 31.48
N ILE A 231 -13.57 5.86 30.90
CA ILE A 231 -12.24 6.38 30.57
C ILE A 231 -12.09 7.82 30.99
N ASP A 232 -10.85 8.33 30.99
CA ASP A 232 -10.59 9.77 31.20
C ASP A 232 -11.13 10.58 30.00
N PRO A 233 -11.83 11.72 30.22
CA PRO A 233 -12.25 12.60 29.13
C PRO A 233 -11.13 13.03 28.16
N LYS A 234 -9.89 13.16 28.64
CA LYS A 234 -8.72 13.44 27.81
C LYS A 234 -8.34 12.30 26.87
N ALA A 235 -8.82 11.08 27.15
CA ALA A 235 -8.61 9.91 26.32
C ALA A 235 -9.69 9.73 25.23
N VAL A 236 -10.62 10.67 25.10
CA VAL A 236 -11.56 10.77 23.97
C VAL A 236 -10.95 11.69 22.93
N ILE A 237 -10.42 11.09 21.89
CA ILE A 237 -9.72 11.76 20.79
C ILE A 237 -10.64 11.89 19.60
N GLU A 238 -10.75 13.08 19.05
CA GLU A 238 -11.53 13.36 17.85
C GLU A 238 -10.73 13.05 16.59
N ALA A 239 -11.32 12.33 15.65
CA ALA A 239 -10.82 12.11 14.30
C ALA A 239 -11.82 12.69 13.29
N GLY A 240 -11.74 13.99 13.07
CA GLY A 240 -12.58 14.72 12.10
C GLY A 240 -12.18 14.46 10.65
N ASP A 241 -12.99 14.98 9.72
CA ASP A 241 -12.64 15.03 8.30
C ASP A 241 -11.43 15.95 8.11
N ALA A 242 -10.49 15.52 7.29
CA ALA A 242 -9.26 16.24 7.03
C ALA A 242 -9.10 16.57 5.54
N ASP A 243 -8.61 17.77 5.23
CA ASP A 243 -8.33 18.20 3.85
C ASP A 243 -7.28 17.31 3.17
N THR A 244 -6.35 16.79 3.96
CA THR A 244 -5.35 15.81 3.55
C THR A 244 -5.10 14.81 4.67
N LEU A 245 -4.91 13.53 4.31
CA LEU A 245 -4.58 12.49 5.30
C LEU A 245 -3.30 12.81 6.07
N TYR A 246 -2.37 13.55 5.47
CA TYR A 246 -1.10 13.92 6.10
C TYR A 246 -1.25 14.96 7.23
N SER A 247 -2.41 15.64 7.37
CA SER A 247 -2.66 16.51 8.53
C SER A 247 -3.02 15.72 9.80
N ILE A 248 -3.51 14.49 9.68
CA ILE A 248 -4.04 13.70 10.79
C ILE A 248 -3.01 13.47 11.90
N PRO A 249 -1.73 13.13 11.64
CA PRO A 249 -0.72 13.03 12.71
C PRO A 249 -0.61 14.30 13.55
N LEU A 250 -0.67 15.49 12.94
CA LEU A 250 -0.61 16.76 13.64
C LEU A 250 -1.85 17.02 14.51
N ASP A 251 -3.04 16.66 13.99
CA ASP A 251 -4.29 16.80 14.72
C ASP A 251 -4.36 15.88 15.94
N LEU A 252 -3.86 14.66 15.81
CA LEU A 252 -3.76 13.70 16.92
C LEU A 252 -2.71 14.15 17.96
N GLN A 253 -1.57 14.69 17.51
CA GLN A 253 -0.55 15.28 18.40
C GLN A 253 -1.13 16.44 19.21
N LYS A 254 -1.84 17.36 18.55
CA LYS A 254 -2.47 18.51 19.18
C LYS A 254 -3.43 18.12 20.30
N GLN A 255 -4.11 16.98 20.16
CA GLN A 255 -5.00 16.42 21.19
C GLN A 255 -4.25 15.58 22.23
N GLY A 256 -2.93 15.39 22.11
CA GLY A 256 -2.08 14.72 23.08
C GLY A 256 -2.12 13.19 23.02
N LEU A 257 -2.53 12.57 21.90
CA LEU A 257 -2.61 11.12 21.80
C LEU A 257 -1.27 10.43 22.07
N ASP A 258 -0.19 10.91 21.47
CA ASP A 258 1.14 10.35 21.65
C ASP A 258 1.66 10.50 23.09
N SER A 259 1.36 11.63 23.75
CA SER A 259 1.70 11.87 25.16
C SER A 259 0.92 10.94 26.09
N LEU A 260 -0.37 10.71 25.81
CA LEU A 260 -1.18 9.72 26.54
C LEU A 260 -0.60 8.31 26.43
N VAL A 261 -0.19 7.93 25.21
CA VAL A 261 0.44 6.62 24.95
C VAL A 261 1.75 6.48 25.72
N CYS A 262 2.64 7.47 25.61
CA CYS A 262 3.93 7.44 26.30
C CYS A 262 3.78 7.39 27.83
N SER A 263 2.83 8.13 28.38
CA SER A 263 2.54 8.13 29.82
C SER A 263 1.99 6.77 30.28
N HIS A 264 1.01 6.22 29.56
CA HIS A 264 0.39 4.92 29.90
C HIS A 264 1.41 3.78 29.86
N LEU A 265 2.21 3.72 28.80
CA LEU A 265 3.20 2.67 28.60
C LEU A 265 4.53 2.93 29.33
N LYS A 266 4.63 4.04 30.05
CA LYS A 266 5.86 4.46 30.76
C LYS A 266 7.08 4.46 29.86
N LEU A 267 6.92 5.04 28.65
CA LEU A 267 7.99 5.19 27.67
C LEU A 267 8.84 6.40 28.01
N ASP A 268 10.15 6.19 28.13
CA ASP A 268 11.13 7.27 28.26
C ASP A 268 11.51 7.75 26.86
N CYS A 269 10.95 8.88 26.44
CA CYS A 269 11.12 9.43 25.11
C CYS A 269 10.97 10.96 25.11
N ARG A 270 11.59 11.60 24.12
CA ARG A 270 11.48 13.04 23.88
C ARG A 270 10.10 13.42 23.34
N GLU A 271 9.80 14.71 23.27
CA GLU A 271 8.66 15.20 22.50
C GLU A 271 8.85 14.92 20.99
N ALA A 272 7.75 14.72 20.29
CA ALA A 272 7.78 14.42 18.86
C ALA A 272 8.19 15.67 18.06
N ASP A 273 9.30 15.58 17.34
CA ASP A 273 9.70 16.57 16.35
C ASP A 273 8.93 16.38 15.06
N MET A 274 7.99 17.27 14.77
CA MET A 274 7.10 17.21 13.61
C MET A 274 7.34 18.36 12.61
N GLU A 275 8.46 19.06 12.66
CA GLU A 275 8.69 20.23 11.77
C GLU A 275 8.69 19.82 10.28
N GLU A 276 9.41 18.77 9.89
CA GLU A 276 9.39 18.25 8.51
C GLU A 276 7.95 17.91 8.05
N TRP A 277 7.17 17.31 8.96
CA TRP A 277 5.79 16.92 8.65
C TRP A 277 4.85 18.13 8.54
N LYS A 278 5.06 19.16 9.36
CA LYS A 278 4.34 20.44 9.25
C LYS A 278 4.62 21.14 7.93
N GLU A 279 5.89 21.15 7.50
CA GLU A 279 6.30 21.69 6.20
C GLU A 279 5.65 20.93 5.05
N LEU A 280 5.63 19.59 5.11
CA LEU A 280 4.91 18.76 4.14
C LEU A 280 3.42 19.15 4.06
N VAL A 281 2.72 19.20 5.19
CA VAL A 281 1.29 19.54 5.23
C VAL A 281 1.03 20.94 4.69
N LYS A 282 1.88 21.93 5.07
CA LYS A 282 1.81 23.28 4.53
C LYS A 282 1.94 23.29 3.02
N LYS A 283 2.92 22.56 2.48
CA LYS A 283 3.16 22.42 1.05
C LYS A 283 1.97 21.79 0.33
N VAL A 284 1.46 20.67 0.84
CA VAL A 284 0.29 19.97 0.25
C VAL A 284 -0.95 20.88 0.18
N LYS A 285 -1.13 21.77 1.15
CA LYS A 285 -2.27 22.70 1.19
C LYS A 285 -2.09 23.95 0.31
N SER A 286 -0.90 24.20 -0.23
CA SER A 286 -0.57 25.40 -0.98
C SER A 286 -0.09 25.15 -2.40
N LEU A 287 -0.35 23.96 -2.96
CA LEU A 287 0.05 23.62 -4.34
C LEU A 287 -0.57 24.60 -5.34
N SER A 288 0.25 25.11 -6.26
CA SER A 288 -0.14 26.20 -7.17
C SER A 288 -0.30 25.77 -8.62
N LYS A 289 0.32 24.66 -9.03
CA LYS A 289 0.26 24.11 -10.37
C LYS A 289 -0.67 22.91 -10.44
N THR A 290 -1.09 22.53 -11.64
CA THR A 290 -1.90 21.32 -11.86
C THR A 290 -1.27 20.50 -12.98
N VAL A 291 -1.19 19.20 -12.80
CA VAL A 291 -0.76 18.23 -13.82
C VAL A 291 -1.82 17.15 -13.93
N THR A 292 -2.30 16.90 -15.13
CA THR A 292 -3.29 15.86 -15.41
C THR A 292 -2.60 14.62 -15.97
N ILE A 293 -2.76 13.49 -15.27
CA ILE A 293 -2.22 12.20 -15.69
C ILE A 293 -3.37 11.27 -16.08
N ALA A 294 -3.37 10.81 -17.33
CA ALA A 294 -4.26 9.75 -17.78
C ALA A 294 -3.74 8.40 -17.27
N LEU A 295 -4.47 7.80 -16.33
CA LEU A 295 -4.21 6.45 -15.83
C LEU A 295 -5.09 5.47 -16.61
N VAL A 296 -4.46 4.67 -17.48
CA VAL A 296 -5.16 3.71 -18.35
C VAL A 296 -5.00 2.32 -17.76
N GLY A 297 -6.03 1.88 -17.07
CA GLY A 297 -6.03 0.63 -16.30
C GLY A 297 -7.34 -0.14 -16.48
N LYS A 298 -7.42 -1.30 -15.85
CA LYS A 298 -8.61 -2.15 -15.88
C LYS A 298 -9.44 -2.15 -14.58
N TYR A 299 -8.91 -1.58 -13.50
CA TYR A 299 -9.59 -1.52 -12.20
C TYR A 299 -9.98 -0.09 -11.83
N VAL A 300 -10.28 0.74 -12.83
CA VAL A 300 -10.47 2.20 -12.67
C VAL A 300 -11.76 2.57 -11.92
N GLU A 301 -12.71 1.66 -11.78
CA GLU A 301 -13.93 1.88 -11.00
C GLU A 301 -13.67 1.85 -9.47
N LEU A 302 -12.57 1.25 -9.04
CA LEU A 302 -12.14 1.20 -7.64
C LEU A 302 -10.78 1.87 -7.48
N PRO A 303 -10.72 3.15 -7.07
CA PRO A 303 -9.45 3.87 -6.90
C PRO A 303 -8.44 3.17 -5.99
N ASP A 304 -8.90 2.45 -4.97
CA ASP A 304 -8.06 1.69 -4.04
C ASP A 304 -7.24 0.58 -4.71
N ALA A 305 -7.63 0.14 -5.91
CA ALA A 305 -6.83 -0.81 -6.70
C ALA A 305 -5.49 -0.24 -7.18
N TYR A 306 -5.36 1.08 -7.24
CA TYR A 306 -4.17 1.81 -7.69
C TYR A 306 -3.68 2.85 -6.67
N ILE A 307 -3.99 2.64 -5.39
CA ILE A 307 -3.73 3.65 -4.34
C ILE A 307 -2.25 4.02 -4.25
N SER A 308 -1.31 3.07 -4.30
CA SER A 308 0.12 3.37 -4.24
C SER A 308 0.61 4.11 -5.48
N VAL A 309 0.04 3.84 -6.66
CA VAL A 309 0.34 4.59 -7.90
C VAL A 309 -0.11 6.04 -7.75
N VAL A 310 -1.34 6.26 -7.32
CA VAL A 310 -1.89 7.62 -7.13
C VAL A 310 -1.13 8.39 -6.06
N GLU A 311 -0.83 7.77 -4.93
CA GLU A 311 -0.02 8.40 -3.88
C GLU A 311 1.38 8.74 -4.38
N SER A 312 2.03 7.86 -5.17
CA SER A 312 3.34 8.13 -5.76
C SER A 312 3.33 9.30 -6.73
N LEU A 313 2.27 9.43 -7.55
CA LEU A 313 2.06 10.59 -8.40
C LEU A 313 1.92 11.87 -7.58
N ARG A 314 1.11 11.85 -6.50
CA ARG A 314 0.94 12.98 -5.59
C ARG A 314 2.25 13.37 -4.90
N HIS A 315 3.00 12.40 -4.39
CA HIS A 315 4.32 12.65 -3.79
C HIS A 315 5.27 13.33 -4.78
N ALA A 316 5.28 12.86 -6.03
CA ALA A 316 6.05 13.49 -7.11
C ALA A 316 5.56 14.92 -7.39
N GLY A 317 4.24 15.14 -7.40
CA GLY A 317 3.65 16.47 -7.54
C GLY A 317 4.10 17.45 -6.45
N TYR A 318 4.17 16.98 -5.20
CA TYR A 318 4.64 17.81 -4.08
C TYR A 318 6.06 18.33 -4.29
N ALA A 319 6.93 17.58 -4.97
CA ALA A 319 8.29 18.03 -5.28
C ALA A 319 8.31 19.25 -6.21
N PHE A 320 7.29 19.44 -7.04
CA PHE A 320 7.21 20.49 -8.07
C PHE A 320 6.10 21.52 -7.82
N ASP A 321 5.52 21.54 -6.63
CA ASP A 321 4.41 22.44 -6.30
C ASP A 321 3.17 22.21 -7.20
N ALA A 322 2.90 20.93 -7.54
CA ALA A 322 1.85 20.54 -8.46
C ALA A 322 0.82 19.60 -7.81
N ASP A 323 -0.46 19.94 -7.95
CA ASP A 323 -1.57 19.04 -7.68
C ASP A 323 -1.77 18.09 -8.86
N ILE A 324 -1.91 16.81 -8.57
CA ILE A 324 -2.08 15.77 -9.58
C ILE A 324 -3.56 15.45 -9.74
N GLN A 325 -4.07 15.72 -10.94
CA GLN A 325 -5.40 15.31 -11.36
C GLN A 325 -5.31 13.99 -12.12
N VAL A 326 -5.95 12.94 -11.63
CA VAL A 326 -5.97 11.63 -12.29
C VAL A 326 -7.19 11.52 -13.19
N LYS A 327 -6.96 11.37 -14.48
CA LYS A 327 -7.98 11.04 -15.47
C LYS A 327 -8.05 9.52 -15.61
N TRP A 328 -9.07 8.92 -15.04
CA TRP A 328 -9.29 7.49 -15.05
C TRP A 328 -9.83 7.02 -16.40
N ILE A 329 -9.16 6.09 -17.05
CA ILE A 329 -9.55 5.55 -18.36
C ILE A 329 -9.60 4.03 -18.28
N ASN A 330 -10.75 3.44 -18.59
CA ASN A 330 -10.88 2.00 -18.71
C ASN A 330 -10.19 1.50 -19.98
N ALA A 331 -9.16 0.68 -19.83
CA ALA A 331 -8.40 0.15 -20.95
C ALA A 331 -9.24 -0.73 -21.92
N GLU A 332 -10.34 -1.31 -21.45
CA GLU A 332 -11.24 -2.13 -22.30
C GLU A 332 -12.05 -1.27 -23.29
N GLU A 333 -12.18 0.03 -23.04
CA GLU A 333 -12.93 0.98 -23.88
C GLU A 333 -12.04 1.68 -24.91
N VAL A 334 -10.71 1.54 -24.80
CA VAL A 334 -9.75 2.24 -25.68
C VAL A 334 -9.64 1.52 -27.02
N THR A 335 -9.82 2.31 -28.11
CA THR A 335 -9.64 1.89 -29.50
C THR A 335 -8.75 2.90 -30.24
N GLU A 336 -8.25 2.54 -31.42
CA GLU A 336 -7.49 3.45 -32.28
C GLU A 336 -8.27 4.73 -32.65
N GLU A 337 -9.62 4.62 -32.77
CA GLU A 337 -10.50 5.73 -33.17
C GLU A 337 -10.73 6.72 -32.02
N ASN A 338 -10.72 6.26 -30.75
CA ASN A 338 -11.12 7.08 -29.60
C ASN A 338 -9.98 7.45 -28.65
N VAL A 339 -8.78 6.84 -28.79
CA VAL A 339 -7.68 7.06 -27.84
C VAL A 339 -7.31 8.53 -27.73
N ALA A 340 -7.29 9.27 -28.84
CA ALA A 340 -6.99 10.70 -28.85
C ALA A 340 -7.95 11.52 -27.99
N ASP A 341 -9.25 11.23 -28.10
CA ASP A 341 -10.29 11.91 -27.31
C ASP A 341 -10.24 11.52 -25.84
N LEU A 342 -9.98 10.22 -25.56
CA LEU A 342 -9.90 9.71 -24.19
C LEU A 342 -8.73 10.31 -23.41
N VAL A 343 -7.57 10.47 -24.04
CA VAL A 343 -6.39 11.05 -23.39
C VAL A 343 -6.25 12.56 -23.58
N GLN A 344 -7.22 13.20 -24.24
CA GLN A 344 -7.21 14.66 -24.46
C GLN A 344 -7.00 15.42 -23.15
N ASN A 345 -6.15 16.44 -23.19
CA ASN A 345 -5.79 17.29 -22.05
C ASN A 345 -5.01 16.56 -20.93
N ALA A 346 -4.49 15.37 -21.18
CA ALA A 346 -3.55 14.76 -20.27
C ALA A 346 -2.12 15.23 -20.59
N ASP A 347 -1.38 15.61 -19.55
CA ASP A 347 0.02 16.05 -19.64
C ASP A 347 0.98 14.84 -19.66
N GLY A 348 0.52 13.69 -19.18
CA GLY A 348 1.23 12.43 -19.18
C GLY A 348 0.28 11.25 -19.15
N ILE A 349 0.77 10.09 -19.57
CA ILE A 349 0.03 8.83 -19.63
C ILE A 349 0.75 7.79 -18.78
N LEU A 350 0.01 7.14 -17.88
CA LEU A 350 0.51 6.04 -17.04
C LEU A 350 -0.30 4.77 -17.29
N VAL A 351 0.40 3.67 -17.58
CA VAL A 351 -0.19 2.34 -17.69
C VAL A 351 0.31 1.49 -16.51
N PRO A 352 -0.56 1.20 -15.52
CA PRO A 352 -0.18 0.46 -14.32
C PRO A 352 -0.08 -1.04 -14.57
N GLY A 353 0.40 -1.76 -13.54
CA GLY A 353 0.40 -3.21 -13.48
C GLY A 353 -1.00 -3.84 -13.53
N GLY A 354 -1.03 -5.14 -13.72
CA GLY A 354 -2.24 -5.95 -13.72
C GLY A 354 -1.97 -7.35 -14.24
N PHE A 355 -2.93 -8.27 -14.07
CA PHE A 355 -2.86 -9.64 -14.54
C PHE A 355 -4.00 -9.95 -15.51
N GLY A 356 -3.77 -10.92 -16.41
CA GLY A 356 -4.76 -11.39 -17.37
C GLY A 356 -4.93 -10.48 -18.59
N ASP A 357 -5.80 -10.90 -19.50
CA ASP A 357 -5.94 -10.40 -20.87
C ASP A 357 -6.82 -9.15 -21.04
N ARG A 358 -7.69 -8.86 -20.08
CA ARG A 358 -8.64 -7.73 -20.19
C ARG A 358 -7.92 -6.39 -20.39
N GLY A 359 -8.32 -5.65 -21.42
CA GLY A 359 -7.85 -4.31 -21.73
C GLY A 359 -6.41 -4.22 -22.25
N VAL A 360 -5.77 -5.36 -22.58
CA VAL A 360 -4.38 -5.38 -23.07
C VAL A 360 -4.25 -4.65 -24.41
N GLU A 361 -5.14 -4.89 -25.37
CA GLU A 361 -5.09 -4.23 -26.69
C GLU A 361 -5.31 -2.71 -26.55
N GLY A 362 -6.23 -2.27 -25.69
CA GLY A 362 -6.42 -0.85 -25.42
C GLY A 362 -5.20 -0.19 -24.77
N LYS A 363 -4.46 -0.93 -23.92
CA LYS A 363 -3.19 -0.45 -23.37
C LYS A 363 -2.11 -0.36 -24.45
N ILE A 364 -2.01 -1.33 -25.36
CA ILE A 364 -1.07 -1.31 -26.49
C ILE A 364 -1.37 -0.09 -27.39
N THR A 365 -2.65 0.14 -27.73
CA THR A 365 -3.10 1.31 -28.49
C THR A 365 -2.73 2.62 -27.80
N THR A 366 -2.92 2.68 -26.48
CA THR A 366 -2.55 3.86 -25.69
C THR A 366 -1.04 4.12 -25.72
N VAL A 367 -0.23 3.07 -25.59
CA VAL A 367 1.24 3.18 -25.64
C VAL A 367 1.70 3.67 -27.03
N GLN A 368 1.12 3.13 -28.11
CA GLN A 368 1.40 3.59 -29.46
C GLN A 368 1.11 5.09 -29.60
N TYR A 369 -0.06 5.53 -29.15
CA TYR A 369 -0.43 6.93 -29.20
C TYR A 369 0.54 7.82 -28.41
N ALA A 370 0.91 7.42 -27.18
CA ALA A 370 1.87 8.15 -26.35
C ALA A 370 3.24 8.25 -27.04
N ARG A 371 3.73 7.15 -27.64
CA ARG A 371 5.02 7.11 -28.35
C ARG A 371 5.01 8.04 -29.56
N GLU A 372 4.00 7.95 -30.42
CA GLU A 372 3.89 8.70 -31.66
C GLU A 372 3.65 10.20 -31.44
N GLN A 373 2.79 10.54 -30.46
CA GLN A 373 2.50 11.93 -30.11
C GLN A 373 3.52 12.56 -29.15
N LYS A 374 4.51 11.79 -28.71
CA LYS A 374 5.55 12.22 -27.76
C LYS A 374 4.99 12.76 -26.43
N ILE A 375 3.89 12.18 -25.96
CA ILE A 375 3.31 12.46 -24.65
C ILE A 375 4.12 11.69 -23.60
N PRO A 376 4.58 12.31 -22.51
CA PRO A 376 5.26 11.60 -21.43
C PRO A 376 4.52 10.33 -21.02
N PHE A 377 5.23 9.20 -21.02
CA PHE A 377 4.69 7.88 -20.77
C PHE A 377 5.43 7.18 -19.63
N PHE A 378 4.70 6.59 -18.72
CA PHE A 378 5.25 5.72 -17.70
C PHE A 378 4.49 4.39 -17.64
N GLY A 379 5.19 3.28 -17.83
CA GLY A 379 4.64 1.93 -17.75
C GLY A 379 5.17 1.18 -16.52
N ILE A 380 4.27 0.48 -15.81
CA ILE A 380 4.63 -0.29 -14.60
C ILE A 380 4.23 -1.75 -14.81
N CYS A 381 5.17 -2.69 -14.63
CA CYS A 381 4.96 -4.14 -14.71
C CYS A 381 4.30 -4.54 -16.04
N LEU A 382 3.02 -4.85 -16.08
CA LEU A 382 2.28 -5.07 -17.34
C LEU A 382 2.40 -3.87 -18.28
N GLY A 383 2.51 -2.64 -17.77
CA GLY A 383 2.75 -1.44 -18.58
C GLY A 383 4.05 -1.49 -19.36
N MET A 384 5.13 -2.03 -18.79
CA MET A 384 6.38 -2.27 -19.51
C MET A 384 6.22 -3.40 -20.55
N GLN A 385 5.51 -4.46 -20.21
CA GLN A 385 5.27 -5.60 -21.10
C GLN A 385 4.49 -5.17 -22.34
N VAL A 386 3.39 -4.42 -22.18
CA VAL A 386 2.61 -3.93 -23.32
C VAL A 386 3.38 -2.89 -24.15
N ALA A 387 4.27 -2.10 -23.53
CA ALA A 387 5.15 -1.17 -24.27
C ALA A 387 6.16 -1.95 -25.14
N SER A 388 6.68 -3.05 -24.64
CA SER A 388 7.59 -3.92 -25.41
C SER A 388 6.86 -4.62 -26.58
N ILE A 389 5.63 -5.08 -26.35
CA ILE A 389 4.77 -5.71 -27.38
C ILE A 389 4.41 -4.66 -28.46
N GLU A 390 4.00 -3.47 -28.08
CA GLU A 390 3.68 -2.37 -29.00
C GLU A 390 4.85 -2.08 -29.92
N TYR A 391 6.04 -1.92 -29.35
CA TYR A 391 7.23 -1.61 -30.14
C TYR A 391 7.59 -2.74 -31.11
N ALA A 392 7.48 -3.98 -30.69
CA ALA A 392 7.70 -5.14 -31.54
C ALA A 392 6.70 -5.19 -32.71
N ARG A 393 5.42 -4.92 -32.47
CA ARG A 393 4.38 -4.91 -33.52
C ARG A 393 4.55 -3.76 -34.49
N ASN A 394 4.65 -2.53 -33.97
CA ASN A 394 4.46 -1.32 -34.78
C ASN A 394 5.78 -0.70 -35.26
N VAL A 395 6.91 -1.01 -34.63
CA VAL A 395 8.23 -0.52 -35.07
C VAL A 395 9.03 -1.61 -35.78
N LEU A 396 9.04 -2.85 -35.26
CA LEU A 396 9.74 -3.96 -35.89
C LEU A 396 8.89 -4.71 -36.94
N GLY A 397 7.57 -4.49 -36.98
CA GLY A 397 6.68 -5.17 -37.90
C GLY A 397 6.46 -6.66 -37.58
N LEU A 398 6.67 -7.07 -36.32
CA LEU A 398 6.42 -8.43 -35.86
C LEU A 398 4.93 -8.63 -35.60
N GLU A 399 4.19 -8.85 -36.69
CA GLU A 399 2.74 -9.03 -36.62
C GLU A 399 2.37 -10.22 -35.73
N GLY A 400 1.46 -10.01 -34.77
CA GLY A 400 1.04 -11.02 -33.78
C GLY A 400 1.98 -11.15 -32.58
N ALA A 401 3.00 -10.29 -32.42
CA ALA A 401 3.83 -10.26 -31.21
C ALA A 401 2.95 -10.05 -29.96
N HIS A 402 3.19 -10.86 -28.92
CA HIS A 402 2.38 -10.84 -27.69
C HIS A 402 3.16 -11.35 -26.48
N SER A 403 2.47 -11.42 -25.34
CA SER A 403 2.90 -12.16 -24.16
C SER A 403 2.40 -13.62 -24.23
N ALA A 404 3.28 -14.58 -23.93
CA ALA A 404 2.90 -15.98 -23.82
C ALA A 404 1.94 -16.26 -22.65
N GLU A 405 1.82 -15.35 -21.68
CA GLU A 405 0.79 -15.40 -20.63
C GLU A 405 -0.62 -15.25 -21.21
N ILE A 406 -0.77 -14.40 -22.21
CA ILE A 406 -2.05 -13.97 -22.77
C ILE A 406 -2.40 -14.79 -24.02
N ASP A 407 -1.43 -14.94 -24.91
CA ASP A 407 -1.52 -15.80 -26.10
C ASP A 407 -0.35 -16.79 -26.15
N PRO A 408 -0.53 -18.00 -25.60
CA PRO A 408 0.50 -19.03 -25.64
C PRO A 408 0.87 -19.48 -27.07
N SER A 409 0.07 -19.13 -28.07
CA SER A 409 0.28 -19.50 -29.48
C SER A 409 0.96 -18.40 -30.31
N THR A 410 1.30 -17.27 -29.69
CA THR A 410 1.93 -16.15 -30.40
C THR A 410 3.20 -16.57 -31.15
N PRO A 411 3.37 -16.15 -32.41
CA PRO A 411 4.60 -16.46 -33.16
C PRO A 411 5.82 -15.70 -32.62
N TYR A 412 5.60 -14.60 -31.88
CA TYR A 412 6.64 -13.76 -31.31
C TYR A 412 6.36 -13.47 -29.83
N PRO A 413 6.74 -14.40 -28.91
CA PRO A 413 6.53 -14.23 -27.48
C PRO A 413 7.56 -13.24 -26.89
N ILE A 414 7.25 -11.96 -27.03
CA ILE A 414 8.10 -10.87 -26.53
C ILE A 414 8.23 -10.93 -24.99
N ILE A 415 7.18 -11.40 -24.34
CA ILE A 415 7.11 -11.67 -22.91
C ILE A 415 6.84 -13.16 -22.73
N ASP A 416 7.72 -13.86 -22.00
CA ASP A 416 7.63 -15.31 -21.81
C ASP A 416 8.11 -15.71 -20.40
N LEU A 417 7.89 -16.94 -20.04
CA LEU A 417 8.48 -17.56 -18.85
C LEU A 417 9.99 -17.77 -19.05
N LEU A 418 10.74 -17.61 -17.98
CA LEU A 418 12.13 -18.05 -17.99
C LEU A 418 12.21 -19.57 -18.17
N PRO A 419 13.25 -20.10 -18.83
CA PRO A 419 13.39 -21.55 -19.04
C PRO A 419 13.27 -22.37 -17.74
N GLU A 420 13.78 -21.83 -16.63
CA GLU A 420 13.74 -22.49 -15.32
C GLU A 420 12.34 -22.53 -14.68
N GLN A 421 11.39 -21.75 -15.20
CA GLN A 421 10.00 -21.67 -14.70
C GLN A 421 9.01 -22.54 -15.49
N LYS A 422 9.44 -23.10 -16.63
CA LYS A 422 8.53 -23.86 -17.55
C LYS A 422 8.10 -25.22 -17.01
N ASP A 423 8.81 -25.79 -16.02
CA ASP A 423 8.58 -27.14 -15.50
C ASP A 423 7.94 -27.17 -14.09
N ILE A 424 7.37 -26.06 -13.61
CA ILE A 424 6.80 -25.97 -12.25
C ILE A 424 5.28 -26.14 -12.31
N GLU A 425 4.76 -27.22 -11.71
CA GLU A 425 3.32 -27.53 -11.65
C GLU A 425 2.54 -26.65 -10.67
N ASP A 426 3.17 -26.15 -9.61
CA ASP A 426 2.53 -25.29 -8.60
C ASP A 426 2.59 -23.82 -9.00
N LEU A 427 1.42 -23.22 -9.29
CA LEU A 427 1.30 -21.80 -9.62
C LEU A 427 1.65 -20.87 -8.44
N GLY A 428 1.54 -21.35 -7.20
CA GLY A 428 1.93 -20.63 -6.00
C GLY A 428 3.45 -20.67 -5.77
N GLY A 429 4.10 -19.49 -5.63
CA GLY A 429 5.53 -19.40 -5.35
C GLY A 429 6.44 -19.31 -6.59
N THR A 430 5.88 -19.15 -7.79
CA THR A 430 6.65 -18.97 -9.05
C THR A 430 6.83 -17.49 -9.44
N LEU A 431 6.24 -16.58 -8.70
CA LEU A 431 6.38 -15.14 -8.91
C LEU A 431 7.75 -14.65 -8.42
N ARG A 432 8.35 -13.70 -9.14
CA ARG A 432 9.35 -12.81 -8.54
C ARG A 432 8.62 -11.86 -7.60
N LEU A 433 8.89 -12.00 -6.31
CA LEU A 433 8.24 -11.24 -5.25
C LEU A 433 9.28 -10.57 -4.35
N GLY A 434 9.07 -9.29 -4.05
CA GLY A 434 9.91 -8.54 -3.13
C GLY A 434 11.06 -7.81 -3.81
N LEU A 435 12.06 -7.48 -3.02
CA LEU A 435 13.14 -6.56 -3.37
C LEU A 435 14.24 -7.26 -4.18
N TYR A 436 14.52 -6.74 -5.38
CA TYR A 436 15.60 -7.21 -6.25
C TYR A 436 16.47 -6.05 -6.75
N PRO A 437 17.77 -6.30 -6.98
CA PRO A 437 18.66 -5.30 -7.55
C PRO A 437 18.40 -5.08 -9.03
N CYS A 438 18.48 -3.81 -9.44
CA CYS A 438 18.48 -3.39 -10.84
C CYS A 438 19.72 -2.54 -11.10
N LYS A 439 20.55 -2.95 -12.05
CA LYS A 439 21.71 -2.20 -12.52
C LYS A 439 21.28 -1.26 -13.64
N LEU A 440 21.59 0.02 -13.49
CA LEU A 440 21.19 1.07 -14.41
C LEU A 440 22.30 1.39 -15.42
N GLN A 441 21.92 1.65 -16.66
CA GLN A 441 22.81 2.08 -17.73
C GLN A 441 23.17 3.56 -17.53
N GLU A 442 24.46 3.87 -17.44
CA GLU A 442 24.94 5.24 -17.33
C GLU A 442 24.45 6.10 -18.50
N GLY A 443 24.00 7.32 -18.18
CA GLY A 443 23.47 8.28 -19.17
C GLY A 443 22.01 8.04 -19.58
N SER A 444 21.36 6.97 -19.12
CA SER A 444 19.93 6.75 -19.33
C SER A 444 19.06 7.71 -18.50
N LYS A 445 17.78 7.86 -18.87
CA LYS A 445 16.81 8.63 -18.07
C LYS A 445 16.62 8.03 -16.68
N ALA A 446 16.56 6.70 -16.60
CA ALA A 446 16.46 6.00 -15.32
C ALA A 446 17.69 6.28 -14.44
N TYR A 447 18.91 6.21 -14.98
CA TYR A 447 20.13 6.55 -14.25
C TYR A 447 20.11 8.00 -13.74
N GLN A 448 19.68 8.94 -14.58
CA GLN A 448 19.56 10.35 -14.19
C GLN A 448 18.52 10.56 -13.08
N ALA A 449 17.42 9.82 -13.11
CA ALA A 449 16.38 9.90 -12.09
C ALA A 449 16.86 9.37 -10.73
N TYR A 450 17.50 8.21 -10.69
CA TYR A 450 17.95 7.58 -9.45
C TYR A 450 19.29 8.11 -8.93
N GLU A 451 20.16 8.60 -9.82
CA GLU A 451 21.53 9.04 -9.48
C GLU A 451 22.38 7.95 -8.81
N ASN A 452 22.12 6.69 -9.13
CA ASN A 452 22.79 5.51 -8.60
C ASN A 452 23.03 4.48 -9.70
N GLU A 453 24.09 3.69 -9.59
CA GLU A 453 24.38 2.59 -10.53
C GLU A 453 23.49 1.37 -10.31
N VAL A 454 23.20 1.06 -9.05
CA VAL A 454 22.35 -0.08 -8.65
C VAL A 454 21.26 0.40 -7.71
N VAL A 455 20.03 0.04 -8.02
CA VAL A 455 18.86 0.33 -7.19
C VAL A 455 18.13 -0.96 -6.82
N TYR A 456 17.33 -0.90 -5.78
CA TYR A 456 16.57 -2.04 -5.29
C TYR A 456 15.09 -1.70 -5.31
N GLU A 457 14.30 -2.52 -6.03
CA GLU A 457 12.87 -2.28 -6.20
C GLU A 457 12.07 -3.57 -6.04
N ARG A 458 10.79 -3.45 -5.68
CA ARG A 458 9.91 -4.58 -5.39
C ARG A 458 9.24 -5.09 -6.65
N HIS A 459 9.21 -6.41 -6.81
CA HIS A 459 8.63 -7.12 -7.95
C HIS A 459 7.37 -7.89 -7.52
N ARG A 460 6.47 -8.06 -8.48
CA ARG A 460 5.29 -8.92 -8.38
C ARG A 460 4.86 -9.38 -9.78
N HIS A 461 5.61 -10.31 -10.37
CA HIS A 461 5.32 -10.86 -11.70
C HIS A 461 5.97 -12.22 -11.90
N ARG A 462 5.51 -12.94 -12.93
CA ARG A 462 6.05 -14.26 -13.32
C ARG A 462 6.76 -14.19 -14.67
N TYR A 463 6.19 -13.43 -15.61
CA TYR A 463 6.67 -13.34 -16.99
C TYR A 463 7.70 -12.24 -17.12
N GLU A 464 8.67 -12.47 -18.00
CA GLU A 464 9.83 -11.62 -18.22
C GLU A 464 9.96 -11.26 -19.69
N PHE A 465 10.73 -10.20 -19.99
CA PHE A 465 11.11 -9.87 -21.36
C PHE A 465 11.96 -11.02 -21.95
N ASN A 466 11.61 -11.48 -23.17
CA ASN A 466 12.32 -12.55 -23.86
C ASN A 466 13.56 -12.01 -24.57
N ASN A 467 14.74 -12.40 -24.09
CA ASN A 467 16.03 -11.95 -24.61
C ASN A 467 16.31 -12.33 -26.09
N GLU A 468 15.56 -13.27 -26.67
CA GLU A 468 15.68 -13.60 -28.11
C GLU A 468 15.39 -12.39 -29.01
N PHE A 469 14.56 -11.46 -28.55
CA PHE A 469 14.19 -10.23 -29.27
C PHE A 469 15.05 -9.01 -28.90
N ARG A 470 15.92 -9.13 -27.90
CA ARG A 470 16.64 -7.99 -27.32
C ARG A 470 17.50 -7.26 -28.35
N GLN A 471 18.36 -7.99 -29.08
CA GLN A 471 19.25 -7.39 -30.07
C GLN A 471 18.47 -6.65 -31.16
N GLN A 472 17.42 -7.27 -31.71
CA GLN A 472 16.60 -6.70 -32.75
C GLN A 472 15.91 -5.41 -32.31
N MET A 473 15.44 -5.35 -31.05
CA MET A 473 14.82 -4.15 -30.48
C MET A 473 15.84 -3.04 -30.21
N GLU A 474 17.05 -3.38 -29.73
CA GLU A 474 18.14 -2.42 -29.53
C GLU A 474 18.57 -1.76 -30.84
N GLU A 475 18.71 -2.55 -31.91
CA GLU A 475 19.03 -2.05 -33.26
C GLU A 475 17.97 -1.10 -33.81
N ALA A 476 16.71 -1.27 -33.42
CA ALA A 476 15.60 -0.38 -33.77
C ALA A 476 15.48 0.87 -32.87
N GLY A 477 16.34 1.00 -31.84
CA GLY A 477 16.36 2.18 -30.96
C GLY A 477 15.66 2.02 -29.61
N PHE A 478 15.24 0.80 -29.25
CA PHE A 478 14.71 0.49 -27.92
C PHE A 478 15.86 0.36 -26.93
N VAL A 479 15.78 0.99 -25.77
CA VAL A 479 16.86 1.04 -24.80
C VAL A 479 16.51 0.20 -23.57
N PHE A 480 17.35 -0.77 -23.24
CA PHE A 480 17.26 -1.55 -22.01
C PHE A 480 18.12 -0.89 -20.93
N SER A 481 17.57 0.13 -20.29
CA SER A 481 18.29 1.01 -19.36
C SER A 481 18.44 0.45 -17.94
N GLY A 482 17.71 -0.61 -17.59
CA GLY A 482 17.85 -1.33 -16.34
C GLY A 482 17.85 -2.83 -16.57
N THR A 483 18.79 -3.53 -15.92
CA THR A 483 18.89 -4.99 -15.99
C THR A 483 19.19 -5.58 -14.61
N SER A 484 18.97 -6.89 -14.44
CA SER A 484 19.59 -7.61 -13.32
C SER A 484 21.12 -7.44 -13.35
N PRO A 485 21.84 -7.56 -12.22
CA PRO A 485 23.30 -7.36 -12.18
C PRO A 485 24.09 -8.25 -13.14
N ASP A 486 23.57 -9.46 -13.44
CA ASP A 486 24.13 -10.40 -14.41
C ASP A 486 23.74 -10.06 -15.88
N GLY A 487 22.94 -9.02 -16.07
CA GLY A 487 22.47 -8.55 -17.39
C GLY A 487 21.39 -9.42 -18.05
N ARG A 488 20.93 -10.49 -17.38
CA ARG A 488 20.01 -11.48 -17.95
C ARG A 488 18.56 -11.01 -18.00
N LEU A 489 18.10 -10.32 -16.95
CA LEU A 489 16.71 -9.87 -16.85
C LEU A 489 16.59 -8.40 -17.20
N VAL A 490 15.58 -8.06 -17.97
CA VAL A 490 15.26 -6.67 -18.32
C VAL A 490 14.33 -6.09 -17.26
N GLU A 491 14.76 -5.01 -16.63
CA GLU A 491 14.05 -4.37 -15.51
C GLU A 491 13.47 -3.01 -15.89
N ILE A 492 14.13 -2.25 -16.78
CA ILE A 492 13.66 -0.94 -17.26
C ILE A 492 13.92 -0.83 -18.75
N ILE A 493 12.95 -0.28 -19.45
CA ILE A 493 13.04 0.10 -20.87
C ILE A 493 12.78 1.57 -21.04
N GLU A 494 13.39 2.17 -22.08
CA GLU A 494 13.14 3.57 -22.43
C GLU A 494 13.36 3.85 -23.92
N LEU A 495 12.83 4.99 -24.40
CA LEU A 495 13.10 5.54 -25.72
C LEU A 495 13.94 6.81 -25.59
N LYS A 496 15.08 6.86 -26.29
CA LYS A 496 16.04 7.96 -26.19
C LYS A 496 15.46 9.29 -26.68
N ASP A 497 14.83 9.27 -27.85
CA ASP A 497 14.34 10.46 -28.55
C ASP A 497 12.90 10.85 -28.16
N HIS A 498 12.48 10.48 -26.95
CA HIS A 498 11.18 10.81 -26.39
C HIS A 498 11.35 11.69 -25.13
N PRO A 499 10.48 12.69 -24.87
CA PRO A 499 10.59 13.54 -23.68
C PRO A 499 10.70 12.72 -22.39
N TRP A 500 9.82 11.76 -22.22
CA TRP A 500 9.85 10.73 -21.18
C TRP A 500 9.06 9.52 -21.66
N PHE A 501 9.73 8.44 -22.00
CA PHE A 501 9.14 7.14 -22.26
C PHE A 501 9.97 6.12 -21.51
N VAL A 502 9.52 5.79 -20.31
CA VAL A 502 10.19 4.88 -19.39
C VAL A 502 9.19 3.89 -18.87
N ALA A 503 9.57 2.62 -18.77
CA ALA A 503 8.73 1.62 -18.14
C ALA A 503 9.58 0.62 -17.34
N SER A 504 9.06 0.19 -16.19
CA SER A 504 9.72 -0.74 -15.28
C SER A 504 8.96 -2.05 -15.14
N GLN A 505 9.69 -3.18 -15.02
CA GLN A 505 9.10 -4.47 -14.70
C GLN A 505 8.71 -4.57 -13.22
N PHE A 506 9.44 -3.89 -12.36
CA PHE A 506 9.15 -3.78 -10.93
C PHE A 506 8.06 -2.72 -10.64
N HIS A 507 7.64 -2.66 -9.39
CA HIS A 507 6.60 -1.79 -8.87
C HIS A 507 7.19 -0.65 -8.03
N PRO A 508 7.64 0.46 -8.63
CA PRO A 508 8.28 1.56 -7.91
C PRO A 508 7.31 2.31 -6.98
N GLU A 509 6.00 2.17 -7.21
CA GLU A 509 4.96 2.78 -6.38
C GLU A 509 5.01 2.33 -4.91
N PHE A 510 5.56 1.15 -4.63
CA PHE A 510 5.62 0.63 -3.26
C PHE A 510 6.69 1.30 -2.40
N THR A 511 7.64 2.00 -2.99
CA THR A 511 8.76 2.62 -2.26
C THR A 511 8.64 4.14 -2.10
N SER A 512 7.62 4.77 -2.69
CA SER A 512 7.42 6.21 -2.60
C SER A 512 6.98 6.66 -1.20
N ARG A 513 7.48 7.82 -0.78
CA ARG A 513 7.14 8.47 0.50
C ARG A 513 6.73 9.92 0.26
N PRO A 514 5.84 10.51 1.08
CA PRO A 514 5.42 11.90 0.89
C PRO A 514 6.56 12.91 1.00
N THR A 515 7.57 12.62 1.81
CA THR A 515 8.77 13.47 1.97
C THR A 515 9.91 13.08 1.02
N ARG A 516 9.82 11.91 0.37
CA ARG A 516 10.84 11.36 -0.53
C ARG A 516 10.15 10.63 -1.69
N PRO A 517 9.71 11.38 -2.72
CA PRO A 517 9.04 10.78 -3.86
C PRO A 517 9.96 9.79 -4.60
N GLN A 518 9.38 8.71 -5.10
CA GLN A 518 10.11 7.71 -5.87
C GLN A 518 10.63 8.33 -7.19
N ALA A 519 11.86 8.01 -7.55
CA ALA A 519 12.62 8.69 -8.59
C ALA A 519 11.95 8.69 -9.98
N LEU A 520 11.45 7.53 -10.44
CA LEU A 520 10.81 7.43 -11.76
C LEU A 520 9.48 8.20 -11.81
N PHE A 521 8.69 8.18 -10.72
CA PHE A 521 7.48 8.99 -10.61
C PHE A 521 7.80 10.48 -10.59
N ARG A 522 8.84 10.88 -9.84
CA ARG A 522 9.27 12.28 -9.77
C ARG A 522 9.60 12.84 -11.17
N ASP A 523 10.41 12.13 -11.91
CA ASP A 523 10.87 12.63 -13.22
C ASP A 523 9.79 12.48 -14.31
N PHE A 524 8.91 11.49 -14.22
CA PHE A 524 7.71 11.40 -15.05
C PHE A 524 6.79 12.61 -14.87
N VAL A 525 6.48 12.97 -13.62
CA VAL A 525 5.65 14.15 -13.32
C VAL A 525 6.35 15.44 -13.76
N HIS A 526 7.68 15.54 -13.59
CA HIS A 526 8.44 16.67 -14.10
C HIS A 526 8.36 16.82 -15.63
N ALA A 527 8.48 15.72 -16.36
CA ALA A 527 8.32 15.74 -17.82
C ALA A 527 6.89 16.14 -18.24
N SER A 528 5.89 15.63 -17.53
CA SER A 528 4.47 15.97 -17.76
C SER A 528 4.19 17.45 -17.47
N LEU A 529 4.76 18.01 -16.40
CA LEU A 529 4.63 19.43 -16.07
C LEU A 529 5.22 20.32 -17.18
N LYS A 530 6.37 19.94 -17.76
CA LYS A 530 6.96 20.68 -18.89
C LYS A 530 6.08 20.65 -20.13
N THR A 531 5.30 19.62 -20.32
CA THR A 531 4.34 19.54 -21.43
C THR A 531 3.17 20.49 -21.20
N SER A 532 2.63 20.57 -19.99
CA SER A 532 1.54 21.49 -19.65
C SER A 532 1.94 22.96 -19.73
N GLU A 533 3.18 23.32 -19.36
CA GLU A 533 3.68 24.69 -19.44
C GLU A 533 3.96 25.17 -20.89
N LYS A 534 3.94 24.26 -21.87
CA LYS A 534 4.12 24.60 -23.30
C LYS A 534 2.82 24.85 -24.06
N LEU A 535 1.69 24.50 -23.46
CA LEU A 535 0.36 24.77 -23.99
C LEU A 535 -0.22 26.06 -23.40
#